data_b8caf0505b183fdf2fcaf50d0a904e85
#
_entry.id   b8caf0505b183fdf2fcaf50d0a904e85
#
_cell.length_a   1.000
_cell.length_b   1.000
_cell.length_c   1.000
_cell.angle_alpha   90.00
_cell.angle_beta   90.00
_cell.angle_gamma   90.00
#
_symmetry.space_group_name_H-M   'P 1'
#
loop_
_entity.id
_entity.type
_entity.pdbx_description
1 polymer ?
#
loop_
_entity_poly.entity_id
_entity_poly.type
_entity_poly.pdbx_seq_one_letter_code
_entity_poly.pdbx_strand_id
1 'polypeptide(L)'
;TEIYTLSLHDALPISERIEARIEELQQQIEKTKTPFEKEKLQERLAKFIGGVAIVHVGGNTETEVKEKKDRVDDALQATKAAIEEGIVPGGGSALIYAREAIVNRHTTGGNIVYKACGSPFMKILTNAGYENEEIFQLMNKLNGKDNWKGYNITSDKFVNMKEAGIIDPTKVVRVALEDAASVSGLMSTT
;
A
#
# COMPACT_ATOMS: atom_id res chain seq x y z
N THR A 1 -1.40 -18.15 -26.33
CA THR A 1 -1.75 -18.71 -25.02
C THR A 1 -0.63 -19.67 -24.63
N GLU A 2 0.37 -19.21 -23.92
CA GLU A 2 1.37 -20.10 -23.34
C GLU A 2 0.85 -20.60 -22.00
N ILE A 3 0.54 -21.89 -21.96
CA ILE A 3 0.07 -22.58 -20.76
C ILE A 3 1.30 -23.22 -20.11
N TYR A 4 1.73 -22.66 -18.99
CA TYR A 4 2.66 -23.37 -18.11
C TYR A 4 1.86 -24.17 -17.08
N THR A 5 1.62 -25.43 -17.40
CA THR A 5 1.03 -26.41 -16.48
C THR A 5 2.16 -27.04 -15.66
N LEU A 6 2.29 -26.69 -14.38
CA LEU A 6 3.03 -27.49 -13.41
C LEU A 6 2.08 -28.53 -12.81
N SER A 7 2.26 -29.77 -13.22
CA SER A 7 1.49 -30.91 -12.77
C SER A 7 1.85 -31.29 -11.34
N LEU A 8 0.84 -31.42 -10.50
CA LEU A 8 0.92 -31.78 -9.07
C LEU A 8 1.01 -33.29 -8.80
N HIS A 9 1.35 -34.11 -9.80
CA HIS A 9 1.16 -35.57 -9.74
C HIS A 9 2.35 -36.45 -9.35
N ASP A 10 3.55 -35.89 -9.03
CA ASP A 10 4.72 -36.69 -8.67
C ASP A 10 5.27 -36.37 -7.26
N ALA A 11 4.39 -36.31 -6.26
CA ALA A 11 4.70 -35.67 -4.97
C ALA A 11 5.10 -36.61 -3.81
N LEU A 12 5.35 -37.88 -3.99
CA LEU A 12 5.57 -38.82 -2.86
C LEU A 12 7.02 -39.07 -2.41
N PRO A 13 8.09 -38.87 -3.22
CA PRO A 13 9.46 -38.80 -2.68
C PRO A 13 9.95 -37.35 -2.43
N ILE A 14 9.13 -36.37 -2.71
CA ILE A 14 9.49 -34.92 -2.67
C ILE A 14 9.29 -34.33 -1.28
N SER A 15 8.42 -34.87 -0.43
CA SER A 15 8.07 -34.30 0.88
C SER A 15 9.27 -34.17 1.81
N GLU A 16 10.07 -35.22 1.98
CA GLU A 16 11.25 -35.20 2.87
C GLU A 16 12.32 -34.20 2.39
N ARG A 17 12.51 -34.11 1.05
CA ARG A 17 13.43 -33.12 0.46
C ARG A 17 12.91 -31.70 0.59
N ILE A 18 11.61 -31.49 0.53
CA ILE A 18 10.99 -30.18 0.73
C ILE A 18 11.10 -29.76 2.19
N GLU A 19 10.82 -30.67 3.13
CA GLU A 19 10.96 -30.40 4.57
C GLU A 19 12.40 -30.06 4.94
N ALA A 20 13.38 -30.86 4.49
CA ALA A 20 14.80 -30.55 4.68
C ALA A 20 15.19 -29.19 4.09
N ARG A 21 14.63 -28.81 2.93
CA ARG A 21 14.90 -27.51 2.31
C ARG A 21 14.25 -26.36 3.07
N ILE A 22 13.07 -26.57 3.64
CA ILE A 22 12.39 -25.60 4.52
C ILE A 22 13.24 -25.34 5.77
N GLU A 23 13.73 -26.38 6.43
CA GLU A 23 14.61 -26.25 7.60
C GLU A 23 15.91 -25.52 7.27
N GLU A 24 16.52 -25.86 6.14
CA GLU A 24 17.74 -25.17 5.66
C GLU A 24 17.49 -23.66 5.41
N LEU A 25 16.38 -23.32 4.77
CA LEU A 25 15.99 -21.91 4.54
C LEU A 25 15.70 -21.17 5.85
N GLN A 26 15.05 -21.82 6.83
CA GLN A 26 14.81 -21.22 8.14
C GLN A 26 16.12 -20.92 8.87
N GLN A 27 17.07 -21.85 8.86
CA GLN A 27 18.40 -21.64 9.44
C GLN A 27 19.19 -20.52 8.73
N GLN A 28 19.04 -20.38 7.41
CA GLN A 28 19.65 -19.29 6.65
C GLN A 28 19.06 -17.94 7.02
N ILE A 29 17.74 -17.85 7.22
CA ILE A 29 17.03 -16.64 7.64
C ILE A 29 17.51 -16.18 9.03
N GLU A 30 17.74 -17.12 9.96
CA GLU A 30 18.26 -16.78 11.29
C GLU A 30 19.69 -16.28 11.28
N LYS A 31 20.54 -16.81 10.39
CA LYS A 31 21.96 -16.46 10.26
C LYS A 31 22.19 -15.17 9.48
N THR A 32 21.25 -14.77 8.63
CA THR A 32 21.39 -13.61 7.73
C THR A 32 21.15 -12.32 8.48
N LYS A 33 22.13 -11.42 8.43
CA LYS A 33 22.09 -10.09 9.08
C LYS A 33 21.51 -8.98 8.19
N THR A 34 21.50 -9.19 6.89
CA THR A 34 21.10 -8.18 5.89
C THR A 34 19.59 -8.22 5.70
N PRO A 35 18.83 -7.12 5.95
CA PRO A 35 17.39 -7.11 5.82
C PRO A 35 16.89 -7.55 4.44
N PHE A 36 17.54 -7.13 3.38
CA PHE A 36 17.21 -7.47 2.01
C PHE A 36 17.36 -8.97 1.70
N GLU A 37 18.46 -9.60 2.12
CA GLU A 37 18.64 -11.03 1.94
C GLU A 37 17.66 -11.85 2.76
N LYS A 38 17.36 -11.38 3.98
CA LYS A 38 16.36 -12.00 4.84
C LYS A 38 14.97 -12.00 4.20
N GLU A 39 14.56 -10.89 3.59
CA GLU A 39 13.30 -10.78 2.84
C GLU A 39 13.25 -11.76 1.65
N LYS A 40 14.33 -11.85 0.88
CA LYS A 40 14.45 -12.80 -0.25
C LYS A 40 14.38 -14.26 0.19
N LEU A 41 14.98 -14.61 1.32
CA LEU A 41 14.91 -15.96 1.88
C LEU A 41 13.51 -16.27 2.42
N GLN A 42 12.84 -15.30 3.04
CA GLN A 42 11.46 -15.43 3.49
C GLN A 42 10.50 -15.62 2.30
N GLU A 43 10.68 -14.88 1.22
CA GLU A 43 9.90 -15.06 -0.01
C GLU A 43 10.07 -16.48 -0.60
N ARG A 44 11.29 -17.02 -0.59
CA ARG A 44 11.56 -18.40 -1.01
C ARG A 44 10.90 -19.41 -0.08
N LEU A 45 11.01 -19.22 1.23
CA LEU A 45 10.40 -20.09 2.23
C LEU A 45 8.86 -20.11 2.09
N ALA A 46 8.24 -18.96 1.85
CA ALA A 46 6.80 -18.83 1.64
C ALA A 46 6.31 -19.65 0.44
N LYS A 47 7.11 -19.75 -0.63
CA LYS A 47 6.78 -20.58 -1.81
C LYS A 47 6.76 -22.07 -1.50
N PHE A 48 7.55 -22.54 -0.55
CA PHE A 48 7.54 -23.95 -0.13
C PHE A 48 6.42 -24.27 0.86
N ILE A 49 6.09 -23.35 1.76
CA ILE A 49 5.09 -23.58 2.82
C ILE A 49 3.68 -23.22 2.36
N GLY A 50 3.53 -22.11 1.62
CA GLY A 50 2.24 -21.51 1.26
C GLY A 50 1.59 -22.04 -0.03
N GLY A 51 2.30 -22.86 -0.80
CA GLY A 51 1.86 -23.24 -2.15
C GLY A 51 1.97 -22.08 -3.16
N VAL A 52 1.60 -22.35 -4.40
CA VAL A 52 1.58 -21.35 -5.49
C VAL A 52 0.15 -21.13 -5.94
N ALA A 53 -0.35 -19.93 -5.78
CA ALA A 53 -1.62 -19.51 -6.38
C ALA A 53 -1.33 -18.91 -7.77
N ILE A 54 -2.06 -19.39 -8.78
CA ILE A 54 -1.95 -18.89 -10.16
C ILE A 54 -3.21 -18.10 -10.48
N VAL A 55 -3.05 -16.82 -10.81
CA VAL A 55 -4.13 -15.96 -11.28
C VAL A 55 -4.04 -15.85 -12.80
N HIS A 56 -5.04 -16.37 -13.48
CA HIS A 56 -5.14 -16.29 -14.95
C HIS A 56 -5.79 -14.96 -15.34
N VAL A 57 -5.07 -14.16 -16.12
CA VAL A 57 -5.55 -12.87 -16.63
C VAL A 57 -5.78 -13.00 -18.14
N GLY A 58 -6.96 -12.60 -18.61
CA GLY A 58 -7.32 -12.61 -20.02
C GLY A 58 -7.94 -11.29 -20.48
N GLY A 59 -7.90 -11.03 -21.77
CA GLY A 59 -8.48 -9.86 -22.42
C GLY A 59 -8.58 -10.06 -23.92
N ASN A 60 -9.26 -9.13 -24.59
CA ASN A 60 -9.46 -9.17 -26.05
C ASN A 60 -8.23 -8.65 -26.82
N THR A 61 -7.39 -7.85 -26.16
CA THR A 61 -6.18 -7.27 -26.74
C THR A 61 -4.99 -7.48 -25.78
N GLU A 62 -3.78 -7.50 -26.33
CA GLU A 62 -2.55 -7.60 -25.57
C GLU A 62 -2.40 -6.43 -24.55
N THR A 63 -2.77 -5.23 -24.96
CA THR A 63 -2.76 -4.04 -24.09
C THR A 63 -3.68 -4.21 -22.90
N GLU A 64 -4.89 -4.73 -23.12
CA GLU A 64 -5.85 -5.00 -22.05
C GLU A 64 -5.35 -6.07 -21.07
N VAL A 65 -4.73 -7.13 -21.58
CA VAL A 65 -4.13 -8.18 -20.74
C VAL A 65 -3.01 -7.63 -19.89
N LYS A 66 -2.14 -6.79 -20.47
CA LYS A 66 -1.04 -6.15 -19.76
C LYS A 66 -1.57 -5.23 -18.65
N GLU A 67 -2.53 -4.36 -18.96
CA GLU A 67 -3.14 -3.47 -17.96
C GLU A 67 -3.78 -4.24 -16.79
N LYS A 68 -4.51 -5.33 -17.11
CA LYS A 68 -5.09 -6.18 -16.06
C LYS A 68 -4.02 -6.87 -15.23
N LYS A 69 -2.94 -7.33 -15.84
CA LYS A 69 -1.81 -7.94 -15.13
C LYS A 69 -1.16 -6.94 -14.17
N ASP A 70 -0.84 -5.73 -14.65
CA ASP A 70 -0.24 -4.68 -13.85
C ASP A 70 -1.14 -4.32 -12.65
N ARG A 71 -2.47 -4.26 -12.85
CA ARG A 71 -3.45 -4.03 -11.78
C ARG A 71 -3.50 -5.14 -10.74
N VAL A 72 -3.33 -6.40 -11.15
CA VAL A 72 -3.25 -7.55 -10.22
C VAL A 72 -1.94 -7.50 -9.43
N ASP A 73 -0.83 -7.17 -10.07
CA ASP A 73 0.47 -7.02 -9.42
C ASP A 73 0.44 -5.89 -8.38
N ASP A 74 -0.15 -4.74 -8.71
CA ASP A 74 -0.35 -3.61 -7.78
C ASP A 74 -1.18 -4.02 -6.57
N ALA A 75 -2.31 -4.72 -6.79
CA ALA A 75 -3.15 -5.22 -5.71
C ALA A 75 -2.42 -6.21 -4.80
N LEU A 76 -1.56 -7.07 -5.37
CA LEU A 76 -0.73 -8.00 -4.61
C LEU A 76 0.27 -7.27 -3.73
N GLN A 77 0.98 -6.27 -4.27
CA GLN A 77 1.95 -5.48 -3.52
C GLN A 77 1.27 -4.65 -2.41
N ALA A 78 0.13 -4.05 -2.71
CA ALA A 78 -0.67 -3.33 -1.71
C ALA A 78 -1.13 -4.25 -0.58
N THR A 79 -1.55 -5.48 -0.90
CA THR A 79 -1.96 -6.48 0.10
C THR A 79 -0.78 -6.89 0.99
N LYS A 80 0.40 -7.14 0.42
CA LYS A 80 1.62 -7.44 1.18
C LYS A 80 1.98 -6.30 2.13
N ALA A 81 1.98 -5.07 1.63
CA ALA A 81 2.25 -3.88 2.44
C ALA A 81 1.24 -3.70 3.59
N ALA A 82 -0.04 -4.03 3.35
CA ALA A 82 -1.08 -4.00 4.37
C ALA A 82 -0.89 -5.08 5.45
N ILE A 83 -0.39 -6.26 5.09
CA ILE A 83 -0.07 -7.31 6.05
C ILE A 83 1.13 -6.92 6.93
N GLU A 84 2.12 -6.24 6.37
CA GLU A 84 3.35 -5.85 7.08
C GLU A 84 3.13 -4.73 8.10
N GLU A 85 2.43 -3.65 7.74
CA GLU A 85 2.29 -2.45 8.58
C GLU A 85 0.83 -2.08 8.89
N GLY A 86 -0.12 -2.90 8.48
CA GLY A 86 -1.54 -2.62 8.68
C GLY A 86 -2.14 -1.65 7.65
N ILE A 87 -3.33 -1.17 7.98
CA ILE A 87 -4.15 -0.32 7.10
C ILE A 87 -4.53 0.99 7.78
N VAL A 88 -4.73 2.01 6.97
CA VAL A 88 -5.21 3.34 7.36
C VAL A 88 -6.43 3.74 6.52
N PRO A 89 -7.23 4.75 6.92
CA PRO A 89 -8.31 5.25 6.10
C PRO A 89 -7.79 5.80 4.77
N GLY A 90 -8.42 5.41 3.68
CA GLY A 90 -8.04 5.78 2.33
C GLY A 90 -8.50 7.18 1.91
N GLY A 91 -8.40 7.44 0.60
CA GLY A 91 -8.86 8.71 0.03
C GLY A 91 -8.11 9.95 0.51
N GLY A 92 -6.87 9.81 0.97
CA GLY A 92 -6.06 10.89 1.53
C GLY A 92 -6.43 11.31 2.97
N SER A 93 -7.42 10.65 3.58
CA SER A 93 -7.89 10.98 4.94
C SER A 93 -6.81 10.70 6.00
N ALA A 94 -6.00 9.64 5.83
CA ALA A 94 -4.93 9.29 6.75
C ALA A 94 -3.94 10.45 7.00
N LEU A 95 -3.52 11.13 5.93
CA LEU A 95 -2.59 12.26 6.05
C LEU A 95 -3.22 13.50 6.68
N ILE A 96 -4.55 13.69 6.54
CA ILE A 96 -5.27 14.74 7.25
C ILE A 96 -5.25 14.49 8.75
N TYR A 97 -5.41 13.25 9.19
CA TYR A 97 -5.29 12.91 10.62
C TYR A 97 -3.84 13.01 11.11
N ALA A 98 -2.89 12.49 10.31
CA ALA A 98 -1.47 12.52 10.66
C ALA A 98 -0.94 13.96 10.84
N ARG A 99 -1.38 14.95 10.04
CA ARG A 99 -0.93 16.34 10.14
C ARG A 99 -1.26 16.99 11.50
N GLU A 100 -2.29 16.53 12.20
CA GLU A 100 -2.65 17.06 13.52
C GLU A 100 -1.60 16.74 14.60
N ALA A 101 -0.75 15.72 14.36
CA ALA A 101 0.38 15.38 15.23
C ALA A 101 1.60 16.30 15.05
N ILE A 102 1.59 17.22 14.08
CA ILE A 102 2.70 18.16 13.83
C ILE A 102 2.75 19.19 14.96
N VAL A 103 3.72 19.06 15.86
CA VAL A 103 3.88 19.90 17.04
C VAL A 103 4.23 21.34 16.67
N ASN A 104 5.10 21.52 15.69
CA ASN A 104 5.66 22.83 15.30
C ASN A 104 4.94 23.46 14.09
N ARG A 105 3.63 23.26 13.96
CA ARG A 105 2.84 23.80 12.84
C ARG A 105 2.81 25.33 12.72
N HIS A 106 3.26 26.05 13.76
CA HIS A 106 3.37 27.51 13.74
C HIS A 106 4.66 27.99 13.08
N THR A 107 5.65 27.15 12.90
CA THR A 107 6.86 27.47 12.14
C THR A 107 6.59 27.41 10.65
N THR A 108 7.39 28.11 9.84
CA THR A 108 7.28 28.10 8.38
C THR A 108 7.36 26.66 7.82
N GLY A 109 8.35 25.87 8.26
CA GLY A 109 8.51 24.48 7.84
C GLY A 109 7.35 23.59 8.28
N GLY A 110 6.92 23.69 9.55
CA GLY A 110 5.78 22.92 10.04
C GLY A 110 4.47 23.24 9.30
N ASN A 111 4.26 24.51 8.94
CA ASN A 111 3.10 24.92 8.16
C ASN A 111 3.14 24.40 6.72
N ILE A 112 4.34 24.34 6.10
CA ILE A 112 4.50 23.76 4.76
C ILE A 112 4.10 22.28 4.78
N VAL A 113 4.64 21.50 5.73
CA VAL A 113 4.31 20.07 5.87
C VAL A 113 2.84 19.86 6.19
N TYR A 114 2.27 20.66 7.09
CA TYR A 114 0.85 20.60 7.44
C TYR A 114 -0.06 20.79 6.21
N LYS A 115 0.26 21.78 5.37
CA LYS A 115 -0.48 22.00 4.11
C LYS A 115 -0.26 20.88 3.10
N ALA A 116 0.98 20.41 2.95
CA ALA A 116 1.34 19.34 2.03
C ALA A 116 0.58 18.04 2.34
N CYS A 117 0.42 17.66 3.61
CA CYS A 117 -0.37 16.50 4.02
C CYS A 117 -1.86 16.59 3.60
N GLY A 118 -2.41 17.75 3.39
CA GLY A 118 -3.76 17.93 2.85
C GLY A 118 -3.88 17.75 1.35
N SER A 119 -2.76 17.85 0.62
CA SER A 119 -2.77 17.86 -0.87
C SER A 119 -3.36 16.62 -1.52
N PRO A 120 -3.10 15.37 -1.08
CA PRO A 120 -3.70 14.20 -1.69
C PRO A 120 -5.22 14.19 -1.63
N PHE A 121 -5.79 14.51 -0.47
CA PHE A 121 -7.24 14.64 -0.31
C PHE A 121 -7.82 15.73 -1.22
N MET A 122 -7.20 16.92 -1.22
CA MET A 122 -7.61 18.02 -2.10
C MET A 122 -7.57 17.60 -3.58
N LYS A 123 -6.50 16.91 -4.01
CA LYS A 123 -6.34 16.49 -5.40
C LYS A 123 -7.40 15.50 -5.84
N ILE A 124 -7.76 14.55 -4.98
CA ILE A 124 -8.81 13.57 -5.26
C ILE A 124 -10.15 14.26 -5.47
N LEU A 125 -10.52 15.20 -4.59
CA LEU A 125 -11.77 15.95 -4.69
C LEU A 125 -11.79 16.91 -5.90
N THR A 126 -10.68 17.60 -6.16
CA THR A 126 -10.54 18.44 -7.36
C THR A 126 -10.72 17.62 -8.64
N ASN A 127 -10.15 16.43 -8.72
CA ASN A 127 -10.32 15.52 -9.86
C ASN A 127 -11.77 15.03 -10.00
N ALA A 128 -12.52 15.00 -8.91
CA ALA A 128 -13.95 14.68 -8.89
C ALA A 128 -14.85 15.88 -9.22
N GLY A 129 -14.27 17.08 -9.42
CA GLY A 129 -14.99 18.28 -9.82
C GLY A 129 -15.47 19.20 -8.68
N TYR A 130 -15.00 18.94 -7.44
CA TYR A 130 -15.34 19.81 -6.31
C TYR A 130 -14.58 21.12 -6.35
N GLU A 131 -15.24 22.20 -5.96
CA GLU A 131 -14.65 23.53 -5.83
C GLU A 131 -13.77 23.64 -4.56
N ASN A 132 -12.75 24.49 -4.61
CA ASN A 132 -11.80 24.63 -3.50
C ASN A 132 -12.48 24.96 -2.16
N GLU A 133 -13.51 25.77 -2.17
CA GLU A 133 -14.24 26.16 -0.96
C GLU A 133 -14.96 24.96 -0.33
N GLU A 134 -15.62 24.13 -1.13
CA GLU A 134 -16.26 22.90 -0.69
C GLU A 134 -15.23 21.90 -0.12
N ILE A 135 -14.08 21.76 -0.79
CA ILE A 135 -12.99 20.90 -0.34
C ILE A 135 -12.49 21.32 1.05
N PHE A 136 -12.29 22.61 1.29
CA PHE A 136 -11.89 23.12 2.61
C PHE A 136 -12.95 22.86 3.69
N GLN A 137 -14.23 22.99 3.37
CA GLN A 137 -15.31 22.67 4.30
C GLN A 137 -15.34 21.18 4.63
N LEU A 138 -15.17 20.29 3.64
CA LEU A 138 -15.10 18.85 3.83
C LEU A 138 -13.88 18.46 4.67
N MET A 139 -12.71 19.04 4.38
CA MET A 139 -11.47 18.79 5.12
C MET A 139 -11.60 19.19 6.59
N ASN A 140 -12.23 20.31 6.88
CA ASN A 140 -12.45 20.77 8.25
C ASN A 140 -13.39 19.84 9.04
N LYS A 141 -14.32 19.16 8.38
CA LYS A 141 -15.21 18.17 9.01
C LYS A 141 -14.52 16.84 9.35
N LEU A 142 -13.31 16.60 8.81
CA LEU A 142 -12.46 15.45 9.16
C LEU A 142 -11.64 15.68 10.43
N ASN A 143 -11.52 16.90 10.92
CA ASN A 143 -10.82 17.25 12.16
C ASN A 143 -11.62 16.75 13.38
N GLY A 144 -11.61 15.45 13.65
CA GLY A 144 -12.39 14.82 14.72
C GLY A 144 -11.62 13.72 15.44
N LYS A 145 -12.22 13.19 16.50
CA LYS A 145 -11.64 12.08 17.28
C LYS A 145 -11.71 10.71 16.59
N ASP A 146 -12.53 10.61 15.55
CA ASP A 146 -12.70 9.36 14.80
C ASP A 146 -11.75 9.33 13.60
N ASN A 147 -10.63 8.65 13.76
CA ASN A 147 -9.60 8.51 12.74
C ASN A 147 -10.02 7.61 11.54
N TRP A 148 -11.18 6.97 11.59
CA TRP A 148 -11.71 6.15 10.50
C TRP A 148 -12.79 6.86 9.69
N LYS A 149 -13.19 8.05 10.09
CA LYS A 149 -14.12 8.87 9.30
C LYS A 149 -13.44 9.39 8.04
N GLY A 150 -14.08 9.24 6.89
CA GLY A 150 -13.59 9.78 5.62
C GLY A 150 -14.75 10.19 4.73
N TYR A 151 -14.43 10.82 3.62
CA TYR A 151 -15.42 11.26 2.65
C TYR A 151 -15.44 10.32 1.42
N ASN A 152 -16.57 9.69 1.18
CA ASN A 152 -16.76 8.83 0.03
C ASN A 152 -17.40 9.63 -1.10
N ILE A 153 -16.61 9.92 -2.13
CA ILE A 153 -17.01 10.72 -3.30
C ILE A 153 -18.15 10.06 -4.07
N THR A 154 -18.16 8.73 -4.18
CA THR A 154 -19.18 8.01 -4.94
C THR A 154 -20.57 8.13 -4.32
N SER A 155 -20.65 8.16 -2.99
CA SER A 155 -21.93 8.29 -2.25
C SER A 155 -22.18 9.72 -1.76
N ASP A 156 -21.23 10.64 -1.95
CA ASP A 156 -21.27 12.05 -1.51
C ASP A 156 -21.55 12.19 -0.01
N LYS A 157 -20.92 11.32 0.82
CA LYS A 157 -21.18 11.25 2.27
C LYS A 157 -19.90 10.96 3.08
N PHE A 158 -19.93 11.42 4.33
CA PHE A 158 -18.98 10.95 5.33
C PHE A 158 -19.36 9.54 5.79
N VAL A 159 -18.38 8.64 5.75
CA VAL A 159 -18.54 7.22 6.08
C VAL A 159 -17.40 6.75 6.97
N ASN A 160 -17.58 5.61 7.63
CA ASN A 160 -16.48 4.87 8.22
C ASN A 160 -15.72 4.18 7.07
N MET A 161 -14.49 4.62 6.82
CA MET A 161 -13.68 4.17 5.68
C MET A 161 -13.35 2.68 5.76
N LYS A 162 -13.21 2.13 6.97
CA LYS A 162 -12.95 0.71 7.17
C LYS A 162 -14.17 -0.15 6.78
N GLU A 163 -15.36 0.26 7.19
CA GLU A 163 -16.60 -0.45 6.85
C GLU A 163 -16.95 -0.29 5.37
N ALA A 164 -16.63 0.86 4.78
CA ALA A 164 -16.84 1.13 3.36
C ALA A 164 -15.80 0.46 2.45
N GLY A 165 -14.76 -0.18 3.01
CA GLY A 165 -13.67 -0.81 2.25
C GLY A 165 -12.76 0.19 1.54
N ILE A 166 -12.75 1.45 1.96
CA ILE A 166 -11.90 2.51 1.39
C ILE A 166 -10.66 2.65 2.30
N ILE A 167 -9.68 1.81 2.04
CA ILE A 167 -8.49 1.65 2.89
C ILE A 167 -7.21 1.75 2.05
N ASP A 168 -6.16 2.26 2.67
CA ASP A 168 -4.81 2.30 2.09
C ASP A 168 -3.84 1.51 2.98
N PRO A 169 -2.78 0.87 2.42
CA PRO A 169 -1.73 0.27 3.21
C PRO A 169 -0.91 1.36 3.93
N THR A 170 -0.68 1.20 5.23
CA THR A 170 0.11 2.16 6.04
C THR A 170 1.50 2.38 5.47
N LYS A 171 2.20 1.31 5.07
CA LYS A 171 3.54 1.35 4.50
C LYS A 171 3.59 2.24 3.25
N VAL A 172 2.61 2.13 2.36
CA VAL A 172 2.57 2.94 1.13
C VAL A 172 2.42 4.42 1.43
N VAL A 173 1.50 4.78 2.32
CA VAL A 173 1.27 6.18 2.71
C VAL A 173 2.48 6.78 3.42
N ARG A 174 3.11 6.01 4.32
CA ARG A 174 4.32 6.42 5.05
C ARG A 174 5.50 6.66 4.12
N VAL A 175 5.84 5.67 3.29
CA VAL A 175 6.98 5.75 2.35
C VAL A 175 6.77 6.88 1.35
N ALA A 176 5.55 7.06 0.81
CA ALA A 176 5.25 8.17 -0.08
C ALA A 176 5.51 9.53 0.56
N LEU A 177 5.18 9.70 1.85
CA LEU A 177 5.45 10.93 2.57
C LEU A 177 6.95 11.15 2.82
N GLU A 178 7.68 10.09 3.20
CA GLU A 178 9.12 10.11 3.45
C GLU A 178 9.89 10.46 2.16
N ASP A 179 9.56 9.83 1.05
CA ASP A 179 10.17 10.06 -0.26
C ASP A 179 9.86 11.47 -0.78
N ALA A 180 8.61 11.92 -0.64
CA ALA A 180 8.23 13.29 -1.01
C ALA A 180 9.02 14.34 -0.21
N ALA A 181 9.20 14.12 1.09
CA ALA A 181 9.99 15.00 1.94
C ALA A 181 11.48 15.01 1.54
N SER A 182 12.04 13.84 1.26
CA SER A 182 13.44 13.67 0.82
C SER A 182 13.69 14.40 -0.50
N VAL A 183 12.87 14.12 -1.52
CA VAL A 183 13.02 14.73 -2.85
C VAL A 183 12.80 16.26 -2.81
N SER A 184 11.78 16.72 -2.09
CA SER A 184 11.52 18.17 -1.97
C SER A 184 12.64 18.89 -1.23
N GLY A 185 13.23 18.24 -0.21
CA GLY A 185 14.42 18.75 0.49
C GLY A 185 15.62 18.91 -0.43
N LEU A 186 15.91 17.91 -1.25
CA LEU A 186 16.98 17.98 -2.26
C LEU A 186 16.73 19.10 -3.28
N MET A 187 15.52 19.18 -3.83
CA MET A 187 15.16 20.22 -4.80
C MET A 187 15.23 21.64 -4.24
N SER A 188 15.04 21.81 -2.93
CA SER A 188 15.11 23.12 -2.28
C SER A 188 16.54 23.57 -1.92
N THR A 189 17.49 22.62 -1.93
CA THR A 189 18.90 22.87 -1.55
C THR A 189 19.88 22.87 -2.73
N THR A 190 19.43 22.51 -3.92
CA THR A 190 20.14 22.59 -5.20
C THR A 190 19.73 23.81 -5.98
#